data_8b311c40008dd29a0054ee803af89873
#
_entry.id   8b311c40008dd29a0054ee803af89873
#
_cell.length_a   1.000
_cell.length_b   1.000
_cell.length_c   1.000
_cell.angle_alpha   90.00
_cell.angle_beta   90.00
_cell.angle_gamma   90.00
#
_symmetry.space_group_name_H-M   'P 1'
#
loop_
_entity.id
_entity.type
_entity.pdbx_description
1 polymer ?
#
loop_
_entity_poly.entity_id
_entity_poly.type
_entity_poly.pdbx_seq_one_letter_code
_entity_poly.pdbx_strand_id
1 'polypeptide(L)'
;RGLGDVYKRQPFFYTKDELRDIVDYAAKRHIEVIPEIDMPGHFVAALCAYPEFSTDPAAKREVWSDGGISSDVLNVADPKAVEFAKDILAEVMEIFPSRYIHIGGDECPTTAWEANAACQAVVDNENLSSYRQLQSRFTREMADFIKSNGRELLVWNEALTADGSDRDLIRDINPTIMCWVGADRAVNEATTLGLNAIYTPWGPYYINRTQGANEPPGAGYGVDDVRRTYTTVPFSTAAPGSDSLLRGVQGTFWTEHVSDPEYLEYLALPRLLAIAEAGWTPAELKNWPDFQRRITADAELFDLGGYAYT
;
A
#
# COMPACT_ATOMS: atom_id res chain seq x y z
N ARG A 1 -1.59 -12.71 4.00
CA ARG A 1 -2.11 -13.93 4.68
C ARG A 1 -2.24 -13.64 6.17
N GLY A 2 -3.45 -13.76 6.72
CA GLY A 2 -3.67 -13.58 8.16
C GLY A 2 -3.02 -14.69 8.98
N LEU A 3 -2.65 -14.40 10.22
CA LEU A 3 -2.03 -15.36 11.15
C LEU A 3 -2.88 -16.64 11.36
N GLY A 4 -4.20 -16.59 11.09
CA GLY A 4 -5.10 -17.76 11.15
C GLY A 4 -4.75 -18.87 10.18
N ASP A 5 -4.05 -18.59 9.09
CA ASP A 5 -3.70 -19.57 8.06
C ASP A 5 -2.52 -20.46 8.48
N VAL A 6 -1.62 -19.94 9.33
CA VAL A 6 -0.43 -20.65 9.83
C VAL A 6 -0.81 -21.90 10.61
N TYR A 7 -1.93 -21.86 11.34
CA TYR A 7 -2.38 -22.96 12.18
C TYR A 7 -3.16 -24.05 11.43
N LYS A 8 -3.69 -23.78 10.25
CA LYS A 8 -4.53 -24.72 9.51
C LYS A 8 -3.81 -25.49 8.39
N ARG A 9 -2.56 -25.15 8.08
CA ARG A 9 -1.72 -25.79 7.04
C ARG A 9 -2.41 -25.94 5.67
N GLN A 10 -3.38 -25.10 5.36
CA GLN A 10 -4.04 -25.10 4.06
C GLN A 10 -3.67 -23.84 3.30
N PRO A 11 -3.29 -23.92 2.01
CA PRO A 11 -3.07 -22.74 1.20
C PRO A 11 -4.42 -22.06 0.94
N PHE A 12 -4.58 -20.83 1.44
CA PHE A 12 -5.69 -19.97 1.04
C PHE A 12 -5.18 -19.00 -0.01
N PHE A 13 -5.68 -19.13 -1.20
CA PHE A 13 -5.42 -18.22 -2.31
C PHE A 13 -6.66 -18.16 -3.19
N TYR A 14 -6.83 -17.04 -3.88
CA TYR A 14 -7.85 -16.91 -4.90
C TYR A 14 -7.36 -17.54 -6.21
N THR A 15 -8.21 -18.28 -6.87
CA THR A 15 -7.99 -18.67 -8.26
C THR A 15 -8.13 -17.46 -9.19
N LYS A 16 -7.60 -17.54 -10.40
CA LYS A 16 -7.76 -16.47 -11.39
C LYS A 16 -9.23 -16.15 -11.69
N ASP A 17 -10.09 -17.17 -11.67
CA ASP A 17 -11.52 -16.98 -11.93
C ASP A 17 -12.22 -16.29 -10.76
N GLU A 18 -11.90 -16.64 -9.51
CA GLU A 18 -12.39 -15.91 -8.34
C GLU A 18 -11.93 -14.45 -8.32
N LEU A 19 -10.70 -14.17 -8.74
CA LEU A 19 -10.22 -12.79 -8.88
C LEU A 19 -11.00 -12.03 -9.95
N ARG A 20 -11.31 -12.65 -11.09
CA ARG A 20 -12.17 -12.06 -12.13
C ARG A 20 -13.59 -11.82 -11.62
N ASP A 21 -14.16 -12.74 -10.85
CA ASP A 21 -15.47 -12.56 -10.22
C ASP A 21 -15.49 -11.38 -9.26
N ILE A 22 -14.41 -11.16 -8.48
CA ILE A 22 -14.24 -9.98 -7.61
C ILE A 22 -14.21 -8.71 -8.45
N VAL A 23 -13.44 -8.68 -9.53
CA VAL A 23 -13.37 -7.53 -10.45
C VAL A 23 -14.74 -7.22 -11.05
N ASP A 24 -15.46 -8.23 -11.52
CA ASP A 24 -16.81 -8.08 -12.10
C ASP A 24 -17.83 -7.61 -11.07
N TYR A 25 -17.74 -8.12 -9.83
CA TYR A 25 -18.59 -7.69 -8.73
C TYR A 25 -18.38 -6.22 -8.38
N ALA A 26 -17.13 -5.79 -8.33
CA ALA A 26 -16.75 -4.41 -8.07
C ALA A 26 -17.19 -3.48 -9.22
N ALA A 27 -16.95 -3.88 -10.47
CA ALA A 27 -17.32 -3.10 -11.65
C ALA A 27 -18.82 -2.80 -11.73
N LYS A 28 -19.69 -3.76 -11.37
CA LYS A 28 -21.15 -3.57 -11.26
C LYS A 28 -21.54 -2.52 -10.22
N ARG A 29 -20.62 -2.11 -9.35
CA ARG A 29 -20.77 -1.09 -8.30
C ARG A 29 -19.98 0.18 -8.60
N HIS A 30 -19.44 0.30 -9.81
CA HIS A 30 -18.56 1.40 -10.22
C HIS A 30 -17.29 1.52 -9.37
N ILE A 31 -16.76 0.38 -8.90
CA ILE A 31 -15.51 0.28 -8.15
C ILE A 31 -14.46 -0.35 -9.04
N GLU A 32 -13.33 0.32 -9.19
CA GLU A 32 -12.14 -0.21 -9.85
C GLU A 32 -11.29 -0.97 -8.83
N VAL A 33 -10.90 -2.20 -9.15
CA VAL A 33 -9.98 -3.00 -8.33
C VAL A 33 -8.57 -2.80 -8.82
N ILE A 34 -7.76 -2.09 -8.04
CA ILE A 34 -6.35 -1.85 -8.33
C ILE A 34 -5.53 -2.95 -7.63
N PRO A 35 -4.80 -3.79 -8.38
CA PRO A 35 -3.98 -4.83 -7.76
C PRO A 35 -2.70 -4.23 -7.19
N GLU A 36 -2.26 -4.77 -6.05
CA GLU A 36 -0.96 -4.49 -5.47
C GLU A 36 -0.16 -5.78 -5.31
N ILE A 37 1.07 -5.77 -5.83
CA ILE A 37 2.09 -6.79 -5.58
C ILE A 37 3.31 -6.08 -5.02
N ASP A 38 3.48 -6.16 -3.72
CA ASP A 38 4.54 -5.44 -3.04
C ASP A 38 5.92 -6.03 -3.34
N MET A 39 6.82 -5.16 -3.78
CA MET A 39 8.19 -5.47 -4.15
C MET A 39 9.08 -4.23 -4.13
N PRO A 40 10.39 -4.35 -3.89
CA PRO A 40 11.17 -5.57 -3.67
C PRO A 40 11.21 -6.02 -2.21
N GLY A 41 10.68 -5.21 -1.26
CA GLY A 41 10.40 -5.59 0.13
C GLY A 41 9.15 -6.47 0.23
N HIS A 42 8.81 -6.93 1.43
CA HIS A 42 7.62 -7.76 1.71
C HIS A 42 7.45 -8.98 0.79
N PHE A 43 8.54 -9.46 0.19
CA PHE A 43 8.56 -10.47 -0.86
C PHE A 43 8.92 -11.89 -0.36
N VAL A 44 9.05 -12.10 0.95
CA VAL A 44 9.51 -13.36 1.57
C VAL A 44 8.68 -14.56 1.15
N ALA A 45 7.35 -14.41 1.02
CA ALA A 45 6.48 -15.51 0.60
C ALA A 45 6.84 -16.04 -0.81
N ALA A 46 7.18 -15.14 -1.73
CA ALA A 46 7.66 -15.50 -3.06
C ALA A 46 9.07 -16.12 -2.99
N LEU A 47 9.99 -15.55 -2.17
CA LEU A 47 11.34 -16.07 -1.98
C LEU A 47 11.40 -17.44 -1.29
N CYS A 48 10.37 -17.81 -0.52
CA CYS A 48 10.23 -19.18 -0.01
C CYS A 48 9.93 -20.18 -1.12
N ALA A 49 9.16 -19.78 -2.13
CA ALA A 49 8.84 -20.64 -3.28
C ALA A 49 9.92 -20.64 -4.36
N TYR A 50 10.62 -19.50 -4.52
CA TYR A 50 11.63 -19.24 -5.54
C TYR A 50 12.89 -18.64 -4.91
N PRO A 51 13.63 -19.44 -4.09
CA PRO A 51 14.79 -18.94 -3.32
C PRO A 51 15.92 -18.40 -4.20
N GLU A 52 16.00 -18.83 -5.46
CA GLU A 52 16.99 -18.38 -6.44
C GLU A 52 16.93 -16.87 -6.74
N PHE A 53 15.82 -16.20 -6.45
CA PHE A 53 15.65 -14.77 -6.66
C PHE A 53 15.99 -13.90 -5.45
N SER A 54 16.46 -14.53 -4.38
CA SER A 54 16.96 -13.81 -3.21
C SER A 54 18.44 -13.47 -3.32
N THR A 55 18.92 -12.59 -2.45
CA THR A 55 20.35 -12.28 -2.34
C THR A 55 21.19 -13.43 -1.74
N ASP A 56 20.55 -14.37 -1.04
CA ASP A 56 21.16 -15.60 -0.50
C ASP A 56 20.27 -16.82 -0.82
N PRO A 57 20.39 -17.42 -2.02
CA PRO A 57 19.60 -18.58 -2.43
C PRO A 57 19.76 -19.83 -1.53
N ALA A 58 20.85 -19.91 -0.78
CA ALA A 58 21.13 -21.06 0.10
C ALA A 58 20.49 -20.94 1.50
N ALA A 59 20.03 -19.75 1.86
CA ALA A 59 19.37 -19.53 3.15
C ALA A 59 18.08 -20.35 3.25
N LYS A 60 17.88 -21.00 4.41
CA LYS A 60 16.59 -21.64 4.71
C LYS A 60 15.56 -20.55 4.99
N ARG A 61 14.42 -20.64 4.33
CA ARG A 61 13.31 -19.71 4.47
C ARG A 61 12.05 -20.44 4.88
N GLU A 62 11.30 -19.77 5.71
CA GLU A 62 9.90 -20.10 6.01
C GLU A 62 9.06 -18.87 5.71
N VAL A 63 7.80 -19.09 5.41
CA VAL A 63 6.87 -17.96 5.21
C VAL A 63 6.86 -17.11 6.48
N TRP A 64 7.09 -15.81 6.31
CA TRP A 64 7.20 -14.88 7.43
C TRP A 64 5.90 -14.87 8.25
N SER A 65 5.99 -15.25 9.49
CA SER A 65 4.85 -15.36 10.43
C SER A 65 4.96 -14.37 11.59
N ASP A 66 6.11 -13.72 11.73
CA ASP A 66 6.34 -12.72 12.77
C ASP A 66 5.84 -11.35 12.33
N GLY A 67 5.57 -10.47 13.29
CA GLY A 67 5.29 -9.07 12.99
C GLY A 67 6.56 -8.32 12.56
N GLY A 68 6.38 -7.24 11.80
CA GLY A 68 7.46 -6.34 11.39
C GLY A 68 8.00 -6.56 10.00
N ILE A 69 9.20 -6.01 9.74
CA ILE A 69 9.80 -5.90 8.42
C ILE A 69 10.91 -6.95 8.27
N SER A 70 10.83 -7.77 7.22
CA SER A 70 11.90 -8.71 6.89
C SER A 70 13.03 -8.03 6.11
N SER A 71 14.28 -8.36 6.43
CA SER A 71 15.44 -7.94 5.62
C SER A 71 15.69 -8.82 4.39
N ASP A 72 14.93 -9.91 4.21
CA ASP A 72 15.03 -10.78 3.05
C ASP A 72 14.19 -10.21 1.91
N VAL A 73 14.84 -9.60 0.95
CA VAL A 73 14.24 -8.84 -0.15
C VAL A 73 14.64 -9.42 -1.51
N LEU A 74 13.89 -9.10 -2.55
CA LEU A 74 14.20 -9.51 -3.92
C LEU A 74 15.60 -9.04 -4.33
N ASN A 75 16.37 -9.89 -5.01
CA ASN A 75 17.67 -9.53 -5.57
C ASN A 75 17.52 -8.71 -6.85
N VAL A 76 17.40 -7.40 -6.71
CA VAL A 76 17.20 -6.46 -7.82
C VAL A 76 18.44 -6.28 -8.72
N ALA A 77 19.59 -6.86 -8.34
CA ALA A 77 20.78 -6.90 -9.19
C ALA A 77 20.80 -8.12 -10.13
N ASP A 78 19.93 -9.13 -9.89
CA ASP A 78 19.81 -10.29 -10.77
C ASP A 78 18.75 -10.01 -11.87
N PRO A 79 19.14 -9.96 -13.16
CA PRO A 79 18.18 -9.77 -14.26
C PRO A 79 17.06 -10.82 -14.30
N LYS A 80 17.31 -12.05 -13.80
CA LYS A 80 16.28 -13.09 -13.74
C LYS A 80 15.22 -12.79 -12.66
N ALA A 81 15.64 -12.24 -11.53
CA ALA A 81 14.72 -11.81 -10.48
C ALA A 81 13.85 -10.63 -10.95
N VAL A 82 14.44 -9.71 -11.71
CA VAL A 82 13.71 -8.60 -12.32
C VAL A 82 12.70 -9.10 -13.36
N GLU A 83 13.09 -10.07 -14.21
CA GLU A 83 12.18 -10.67 -15.19
C GLU A 83 11.04 -11.44 -14.51
N PHE A 84 11.33 -12.19 -13.45
CA PHE A 84 10.32 -12.85 -12.65
C PHE A 84 9.28 -11.86 -12.08
N ALA A 85 9.71 -10.69 -11.61
CA ALA A 85 8.80 -9.64 -11.18
C ALA A 85 7.91 -9.15 -12.32
N LYS A 86 8.44 -8.97 -13.53
CA LYS A 86 7.67 -8.60 -14.73
C LYS A 86 6.67 -9.69 -15.13
N ASP A 87 7.05 -10.97 -15.04
CA ASP A 87 6.15 -12.09 -15.33
C ASP A 87 4.94 -12.11 -14.39
N ILE A 88 5.16 -11.84 -13.09
CA ILE A 88 4.07 -11.69 -12.12
C ILE A 88 3.15 -10.54 -12.50
N LEU A 89 3.71 -9.38 -12.83
CA LEU A 89 2.92 -8.21 -13.21
C LEU A 89 2.16 -8.44 -14.53
N ALA A 90 2.74 -9.17 -15.50
CA ALA A 90 2.05 -9.55 -16.72
C ALA A 90 0.79 -10.38 -16.42
N GLU A 91 0.92 -11.41 -15.57
CA GLU A 91 -0.21 -12.25 -15.15
C GLU A 91 -1.28 -11.45 -14.40
N VAL A 92 -0.87 -10.53 -13.53
CA VAL A 92 -1.78 -9.63 -12.81
C VAL A 92 -2.56 -8.74 -13.78
N MET A 93 -1.89 -8.17 -14.78
CA MET A 93 -2.53 -7.31 -15.78
C MET A 93 -3.52 -8.06 -16.70
N GLU A 94 -3.39 -9.38 -16.86
CA GLU A 94 -4.39 -10.22 -17.57
C GLU A 94 -5.70 -10.38 -16.78
N ILE A 95 -5.63 -10.28 -15.45
CA ILE A 95 -6.77 -10.49 -14.55
C ILE A 95 -7.46 -9.16 -14.25
N PHE A 96 -6.66 -8.12 -13.95
CA PHE A 96 -7.15 -6.83 -13.50
C PHE A 96 -7.12 -5.79 -14.63
N PRO A 97 -8.28 -5.30 -15.09
CA PRO A 97 -8.36 -4.32 -16.16
C PRO A 97 -8.00 -2.90 -15.71
N SER A 98 -7.64 -2.71 -14.44
CA SER A 98 -7.33 -1.42 -13.86
C SER A 98 -6.29 -0.66 -14.68
N ARG A 99 -6.50 0.65 -14.80
CA ARG A 99 -5.49 1.56 -15.34
C ARG A 99 -4.21 1.57 -14.49
N TYR A 100 -4.34 1.31 -13.21
CA TYR A 100 -3.26 1.40 -12.24
C TYR A 100 -2.77 0.01 -11.81
N ILE A 101 -1.46 -0.08 -11.62
CA ILE A 101 -0.79 -1.23 -10.98
C ILE A 101 0.06 -0.67 -9.83
N HIS A 102 -0.13 -1.22 -8.64
CA HIS A 102 0.64 -0.85 -7.45
C HIS A 102 1.72 -1.90 -7.20
N ILE A 103 2.96 -1.45 -6.99
CA ILE A 103 4.09 -2.37 -6.73
C ILE A 103 4.63 -2.27 -5.30
N GLY A 104 3.92 -1.59 -4.38
CA GLY A 104 4.40 -1.38 -3.03
C GLY A 104 5.60 -0.44 -2.98
N GLY A 105 6.74 -0.96 -2.54
CA GLY A 105 8.00 -0.23 -2.49
C GLY A 105 8.29 0.39 -1.13
N ASP A 106 7.47 0.09 -0.13
CA ASP A 106 7.65 0.49 1.26
C ASP A 106 8.54 -0.49 2.03
N GLU A 107 9.02 -0.03 3.17
CA GLU A 107 9.67 -0.83 4.22
C GLU A 107 10.71 -1.84 3.68
N CYS A 108 11.48 -1.45 2.66
CA CYS A 108 12.47 -2.31 2.02
C CYS A 108 13.88 -2.06 2.60
N PRO A 109 14.39 -2.91 3.51
CA PRO A 109 15.74 -2.76 4.02
C PRO A 109 16.81 -3.00 2.94
N THR A 110 17.93 -2.27 3.00
CA THR A 110 19.03 -2.42 2.04
C THR A 110 20.12 -3.40 2.49
N THR A 111 20.05 -3.87 3.73
CA THR A 111 21.11 -4.69 4.35
C THR A 111 21.43 -5.98 3.60
N ALA A 112 20.44 -6.64 2.99
CA ALA A 112 20.66 -7.81 2.18
C ALA A 112 21.43 -7.50 0.88
N TRP A 113 21.17 -6.36 0.28
CA TRP A 113 21.91 -5.88 -0.89
C TRP A 113 23.32 -5.43 -0.54
N GLU A 114 23.52 -4.79 0.60
CA GLU A 114 24.84 -4.39 1.12
C GLU A 114 25.77 -5.58 1.33
N ALA A 115 25.21 -6.72 1.70
CA ALA A 115 25.97 -7.98 1.89
C ALA A 115 26.16 -8.78 0.58
N ASN A 116 25.58 -8.37 -0.54
CA ASN A 116 25.59 -9.13 -1.80
C ASN A 116 26.55 -8.53 -2.82
N ALA A 117 27.52 -9.35 -3.28
CA ALA A 117 28.56 -8.88 -4.21
C ALA A 117 28.03 -8.44 -5.59
N ALA A 118 26.92 -9.01 -6.09
CA ALA A 118 26.32 -8.59 -7.34
C ALA A 118 25.65 -7.22 -7.19
N CYS A 119 24.98 -6.97 -6.07
CA CYS A 119 24.42 -5.65 -5.75
C CYS A 119 25.53 -4.60 -5.63
N GLN A 120 26.64 -4.93 -4.93
CA GLN A 120 27.79 -4.04 -4.85
C GLN A 120 28.34 -3.70 -6.24
N ALA A 121 28.48 -4.70 -7.10
CA ALA A 121 28.98 -4.50 -8.45
C ALA A 121 28.08 -3.55 -9.27
N VAL A 122 26.75 -3.63 -9.13
CA VAL A 122 25.82 -2.68 -9.78
C VAL A 122 26.00 -1.27 -9.22
N VAL A 123 26.10 -1.12 -7.88
CA VAL A 123 26.31 0.19 -7.23
C VAL A 123 27.61 0.83 -7.75
N ASP A 124 28.71 0.06 -7.82
CA ASP A 124 29.99 0.57 -8.26
C ASP A 124 30.01 0.90 -9.78
N ASN A 125 29.48 0.01 -10.62
CA ASN A 125 29.51 0.18 -12.07
C ASN A 125 28.61 1.32 -12.57
N GLU A 126 27.47 1.52 -11.90
CA GLU A 126 26.52 2.58 -12.25
C GLU A 126 26.76 3.87 -11.44
N ASN A 127 27.79 3.90 -10.56
CA ASN A 127 28.13 5.01 -9.67
C ASN A 127 26.93 5.47 -8.82
N LEU A 128 26.15 4.53 -8.30
CA LEU A 128 25.03 4.84 -7.42
C LEU A 128 25.54 5.39 -6.09
N SER A 129 24.87 6.39 -5.55
CA SER A 129 25.29 7.04 -4.28
C SER A 129 24.89 6.25 -3.03
N SER A 130 23.98 5.29 -3.17
CA SER A 130 23.49 4.45 -2.07
C SER A 130 22.85 3.16 -2.60
N TYR A 131 22.75 2.15 -1.73
CA TYR A 131 21.98 0.93 -2.07
C TYR A 131 20.49 1.19 -2.24
N ARG A 132 19.96 2.28 -1.68
CA ARG A 132 18.56 2.68 -1.91
C ARG A 132 18.30 2.99 -3.39
N GLN A 133 19.29 3.47 -4.12
CA GLN A 133 19.16 3.71 -5.56
C GLN A 133 19.01 2.43 -6.40
N LEU A 134 19.39 1.26 -5.87
CA LEU A 134 19.03 -0.04 -6.49
C LEU A 134 17.50 -0.22 -6.52
N GLN A 135 16.82 0.18 -5.44
CA GLN A 135 15.34 0.17 -5.43
C GLN A 135 14.77 1.18 -6.45
N SER A 136 15.32 2.39 -6.51
CA SER A 136 14.86 3.40 -7.50
C SER A 136 15.03 2.88 -8.94
N ARG A 137 16.17 2.22 -9.22
CA ARG A 137 16.45 1.57 -10.51
C ARG A 137 15.42 0.45 -10.80
N PHE A 138 15.16 -0.43 -9.85
CA PHE A 138 14.14 -1.47 -9.95
C PHE A 138 12.76 -0.87 -10.21
N THR A 139 12.38 0.17 -9.48
CA THR A 139 11.12 0.90 -9.68
C THR A 139 11.01 1.44 -11.11
N ARG A 140 12.12 1.94 -11.70
CA ARG A 140 12.16 2.38 -13.10
C ARG A 140 11.85 1.21 -14.05
N GLU A 141 12.49 0.06 -13.87
CA GLU A 141 12.28 -1.11 -14.73
C GLU A 141 10.83 -1.60 -14.68
N MET A 142 10.22 -1.61 -13.50
CA MET A 142 8.81 -1.97 -13.34
C MET A 142 7.90 -0.91 -13.98
N ALA A 143 8.20 0.37 -13.80
CA ALA A 143 7.44 1.47 -14.39
C ALA A 143 7.44 1.41 -15.92
N ASP A 144 8.61 1.20 -16.52
CA ASP A 144 8.75 1.10 -17.98
C ASP A 144 7.97 -0.11 -18.53
N PHE A 145 8.01 -1.25 -17.81
CA PHE A 145 7.24 -2.43 -18.15
C PHE A 145 5.73 -2.20 -18.05
N ILE A 146 5.26 -1.64 -16.94
CA ILE A 146 3.84 -1.31 -16.68
C ILE A 146 3.34 -0.33 -17.74
N LYS A 147 4.11 0.71 -18.04
CA LYS A 147 3.79 1.71 -19.05
C LYS A 147 3.75 1.13 -20.47
N SER A 148 4.67 0.22 -20.81
CA SER A 148 4.66 -0.46 -22.12
C SER A 148 3.41 -1.31 -22.34
N ASN A 149 2.76 -1.74 -21.25
CA ASN A 149 1.46 -2.43 -21.24
C ASN A 149 0.25 -1.47 -21.13
N GLY A 150 0.46 -0.16 -21.28
CA GLY A 150 -0.61 0.84 -21.28
C GLY A 150 -1.21 1.13 -19.90
N ARG A 151 -0.47 0.84 -18.82
CA ARG A 151 -0.89 1.05 -17.44
C ARG A 151 -0.06 2.13 -16.76
N GLU A 152 -0.46 2.56 -15.57
CA GLU A 152 0.19 3.57 -14.74
C GLU A 152 0.63 2.99 -13.41
N LEU A 153 1.78 3.43 -12.92
CA LEU A 153 2.39 2.96 -11.68
C LEU A 153 1.88 3.70 -10.45
N LEU A 154 1.53 2.97 -9.40
CA LEU A 154 1.38 3.46 -8.03
C LEU A 154 2.49 2.88 -7.16
N VAL A 155 2.99 3.67 -6.20
CA VAL A 155 3.98 3.26 -5.20
C VAL A 155 3.69 3.91 -3.85
N TRP A 156 4.11 3.26 -2.76
CA TRP A 156 4.17 3.92 -1.45
C TRP A 156 5.23 5.01 -1.44
N ASN A 157 5.05 5.99 -0.58
CA ASN A 157 5.89 7.19 -0.62
C ASN A 157 7.38 6.96 -0.34
N GLU A 158 7.78 5.86 0.27
CA GLU A 158 9.21 5.58 0.48
C GLU A 158 10.01 5.45 -0.82
N ALA A 159 9.37 5.07 -1.92
CA ALA A 159 10.04 5.12 -3.23
C ALA A 159 10.60 6.52 -3.53
N LEU A 160 9.94 7.58 -3.04
CA LEU A 160 10.35 8.99 -3.17
C LEU A 160 11.06 9.52 -1.94
N THR A 161 10.51 9.23 -0.73
CA THR A 161 10.87 9.95 0.50
C THR A 161 11.89 9.25 1.38
N ALA A 162 12.22 7.97 1.11
CA ALA A 162 13.26 7.27 1.85
C ALA A 162 14.63 7.90 1.62
N ASP A 163 15.45 7.92 2.68
CA ASP A 163 16.80 8.49 2.59
C ASP A 163 17.65 7.71 1.56
N GLY A 164 18.26 8.45 0.64
CA GLY A 164 19.07 7.89 -0.43
C GLY A 164 18.29 7.46 -1.70
N SER A 165 16.96 7.65 -1.77
CA SER A 165 16.18 7.48 -3.00
C SER A 165 16.61 8.47 -4.08
N ASP A 166 16.57 8.03 -5.34
CA ASP A 166 16.81 8.88 -6.50
C ASP A 166 15.53 9.64 -6.88
N ARG A 167 15.36 10.83 -6.29
CA ARG A 167 14.17 11.66 -6.48
C ARG A 167 13.98 12.15 -7.91
N ASP A 168 15.08 12.43 -8.61
CA ASP A 168 15.02 12.85 -10.01
C ASP A 168 14.55 11.71 -10.89
N LEU A 169 15.05 10.49 -10.66
CA LEU A 169 14.60 9.29 -11.34
C LEU A 169 13.12 9.05 -11.09
N ILE A 170 12.66 9.14 -9.84
CA ILE A 170 11.24 8.95 -9.49
C ILE A 170 10.37 10.02 -10.13
N ARG A 171 10.79 11.29 -10.14
CA ARG A 171 10.08 12.35 -10.86
C ARG A 171 9.94 12.01 -12.36
N ASP A 172 10.99 11.54 -13.00
CA ASP A 172 10.99 11.23 -14.43
C ASP A 172 10.14 10.01 -14.77
N ILE A 173 10.01 9.04 -13.86
CA ILE A 173 9.06 7.92 -13.96
C ILE A 173 7.62 8.42 -13.89
N ASN A 174 7.36 9.45 -13.08
CA ASN A 174 6.07 10.06 -12.84
C ASN A 174 4.99 9.06 -12.31
N PRO A 175 5.26 8.33 -11.22
CA PRO A 175 4.25 7.47 -10.58
C PRO A 175 3.23 8.30 -9.79
N THR A 176 2.11 7.69 -9.43
CA THR A 176 1.25 8.25 -8.37
C THR A 176 1.79 7.79 -7.01
N ILE A 177 1.97 8.74 -6.09
CA ILE A 177 2.54 8.50 -4.77
C ILE A 177 1.42 8.30 -3.73
N MET A 178 1.42 7.14 -3.06
CA MET A 178 0.54 6.84 -1.93
C MET A 178 1.20 7.32 -0.64
N CYS A 179 0.70 8.43 -0.08
CA CYS A 179 1.33 9.15 1.04
C CYS A 179 0.81 8.62 2.38
N TRP A 180 1.55 7.69 3.02
CA TRP A 180 1.15 7.04 4.28
C TRP A 180 2.03 7.43 5.48
N VAL A 181 3.32 7.16 5.43
CA VAL A 181 4.27 7.52 6.51
C VAL A 181 4.77 8.94 6.31
N GLY A 182 4.63 9.77 7.35
CA GLY A 182 4.92 11.20 7.19
C GLY A 182 4.08 11.84 6.07
N ALA A 183 2.81 11.45 5.96
CA ALA A 183 1.93 11.74 4.82
C ALA A 183 1.93 13.21 4.39
N ASP A 184 1.91 14.15 5.32
CA ASP A 184 1.95 15.59 5.02
C ASP A 184 3.26 16.00 4.34
N ARG A 185 4.40 15.48 4.83
CA ARG A 185 5.70 15.70 4.17
C ARG A 185 5.72 15.06 2.78
N ALA A 186 5.23 13.83 2.66
CA ALA A 186 5.20 13.08 1.40
C ALA A 186 4.34 13.79 0.34
N VAL A 187 3.17 14.32 0.73
CA VAL A 187 2.32 15.14 -0.14
C VAL A 187 3.06 16.37 -0.62
N ASN A 188 3.72 17.10 0.28
CA ASN A 188 4.48 18.29 -0.10
C ASN A 188 5.60 17.96 -1.08
N GLU A 189 6.39 16.90 -0.82
CA GLU A 189 7.48 16.47 -1.72
C GLU A 189 6.93 16.03 -3.09
N ALA A 190 5.92 15.17 -3.12
CA ALA A 190 5.34 14.68 -4.37
C ALA A 190 4.78 15.84 -5.22
N THR A 191 3.96 16.71 -4.63
CA THR A 191 3.34 17.82 -5.35
C THR A 191 4.34 18.89 -5.78
N THR A 192 5.39 19.12 -5.00
CA THR A 192 6.51 20.04 -5.39
C THR A 192 7.24 19.51 -6.63
N LEU A 193 7.36 18.19 -6.78
CA LEU A 193 7.97 17.55 -7.95
C LEU A 193 7.00 17.37 -9.12
N GLY A 194 5.74 17.79 -8.99
CA GLY A 194 4.72 17.64 -10.02
C GLY A 194 4.12 16.23 -10.10
N LEU A 195 4.30 15.41 -9.06
CA LEU A 195 3.76 14.04 -8.99
C LEU A 195 2.35 14.01 -8.41
N ASN A 196 1.54 13.08 -8.88
CA ASN A 196 0.22 12.81 -8.30
C ASN A 196 0.36 12.23 -6.89
N ALA A 197 -0.57 12.61 -6.01
CA ALA A 197 -0.61 12.16 -4.63
C ALA A 197 -1.97 11.62 -4.22
N ILE A 198 -1.99 10.49 -3.51
CA ILE A 198 -3.14 9.96 -2.78
C ILE A 198 -2.82 10.06 -1.28
N TYR A 199 -3.74 10.61 -0.50
CA TYR A 199 -3.55 10.82 0.93
C TYR A 199 -4.11 9.65 1.74
N THR A 200 -3.24 8.93 2.43
CA THR A 200 -3.60 7.74 3.24
C THR A 200 -2.77 7.67 4.53
N PRO A 201 -2.85 8.68 5.42
CA PRO A 201 -1.93 8.85 6.53
C PRO A 201 -1.99 7.70 7.52
N TRP A 202 -0.82 7.17 7.89
CA TRP A 202 -0.68 6.24 9.00
C TRP A 202 -1.19 6.88 10.29
N GLY A 203 -2.14 6.21 10.91
CA GLY A 203 -2.90 6.72 12.03
C GLY A 203 -4.35 6.94 11.61
N PRO A 204 -4.81 8.16 11.30
CA PRO A 204 -6.23 8.45 11.19
C PRO A 204 -6.96 7.73 10.04
N TYR A 205 -6.23 7.28 8.99
CA TYR A 205 -6.84 6.57 7.86
C TYR A 205 -6.45 5.08 7.80
N TYR A 206 -5.67 4.59 8.79
CA TYR A 206 -5.41 3.16 8.96
C TYR A 206 -6.54 2.57 9.81
N ILE A 207 -7.61 2.15 9.15
CA ILE A 207 -8.84 1.68 9.78
C ILE A 207 -8.75 0.25 10.37
N ASN A 208 -7.60 -0.40 10.28
CA ASN A 208 -7.26 -1.61 11.03
C ASN A 208 -6.79 -1.30 12.47
N ARG A 209 -6.64 -0.04 12.86
CA ARG A 209 -6.33 0.38 14.25
C ARG A 209 -7.60 0.34 15.10
N THR A 210 -7.45 0.13 16.41
CA THR A 210 -8.59 0.13 17.33
C THR A 210 -9.29 1.50 17.40
N GLN A 211 -10.57 1.52 17.66
CA GLN A 211 -11.37 2.74 17.77
C GLN A 211 -11.41 3.26 19.21
N GLY A 212 -11.20 2.38 20.21
CA GLY A 212 -11.20 2.69 21.63
C GLY A 212 -10.06 2.01 22.39
N ALA A 213 -9.71 2.56 23.55
CA ALA A 213 -8.56 2.11 24.35
C ALA A 213 -8.77 0.73 25.03
N ASN A 214 -10.00 0.26 25.16
CA ASN A 214 -10.36 -0.98 25.88
C ASN A 214 -10.87 -2.07 24.93
N GLU A 215 -10.65 -1.91 23.64
CA GLU A 215 -11.04 -2.90 22.66
C GLU A 215 -10.09 -4.11 22.65
N PRO A 216 -10.56 -5.29 22.21
CA PRO A 216 -9.67 -6.40 21.95
C PRO A 216 -8.49 -5.93 21.09
N PRO A 217 -7.29 -6.50 21.26
CA PRO A 217 -6.14 -6.06 20.49
C PRO A 217 -6.44 -6.25 18.99
N GLY A 218 -6.91 -5.17 18.40
CA GLY A 218 -6.76 -4.95 17.00
C GLY A 218 -5.28 -4.87 16.68
N ALA A 219 -4.93 -4.52 15.48
CA ALA A 219 -3.55 -4.23 15.14
C ALA A 219 -2.97 -3.33 16.23
N GLY A 220 -1.94 -3.78 16.92
CA GLY A 220 -1.30 -3.09 18.06
C GLY A 220 -0.67 -1.74 17.72
N TYR A 221 -1.15 -1.09 16.70
CA TYR A 221 -0.66 0.19 16.14
C TYR A 221 -1.25 1.43 16.84
N GLY A 222 -2.15 1.26 17.81
CA GLY A 222 -2.74 2.35 18.60
C GLY A 222 -4.20 2.61 18.28
N VAL A 223 -4.74 3.69 18.85
CA VAL A 223 -6.16 4.05 18.83
C VAL A 223 -6.40 5.26 17.94
N ASP A 224 -7.37 5.13 17.01
CA ASP A 224 -7.85 6.22 16.18
C ASP A 224 -9.38 6.16 16.07
N ASP A 225 -10.05 7.06 16.79
CA ASP A 225 -11.50 7.17 16.74
C ASP A 225 -12.03 7.87 15.49
N VAL A 226 -13.32 7.76 15.26
CA VAL A 226 -14.01 8.38 14.12
C VAL A 226 -13.83 9.90 14.09
N ARG A 227 -13.74 10.56 15.24
CA ARG A 227 -13.55 12.01 15.32
C ARG A 227 -12.17 12.41 14.82
N ARG A 228 -11.13 11.68 15.21
CA ARG A 228 -9.78 11.92 14.72
C ARG A 228 -9.70 11.72 13.20
N THR A 229 -10.30 10.63 12.70
CA THR A 229 -10.41 10.39 11.24
C THR A 229 -11.10 11.54 10.54
N TYR A 230 -12.26 11.99 11.06
CA TYR A 230 -13.04 13.10 10.49
C TYR A 230 -12.30 14.44 10.50
N THR A 231 -11.61 14.76 11.60
CA THR A 231 -10.95 16.07 11.75
C THR A 231 -9.64 16.19 10.99
N THR A 232 -9.10 15.09 10.49
CA THR A 232 -7.92 15.10 9.62
C THR A 232 -8.24 15.87 8.32
N VAL A 233 -7.37 16.79 7.96
CA VAL A 233 -7.51 17.61 6.74
C VAL A 233 -6.54 17.09 5.68
N PRO A 234 -7.06 16.40 4.64
CA PRO A 234 -6.20 15.91 3.56
C PRO A 234 -5.50 17.06 2.83
N PHE A 235 -4.28 16.79 2.39
CA PHE A 235 -3.53 17.66 1.48
C PHE A 235 -3.24 19.08 2.00
N SER A 236 -3.31 19.31 3.32
CA SER A 236 -3.07 20.64 3.90
C SER A 236 -1.67 21.18 3.64
N THR A 237 -0.73 20.34 3.24
CA THR A 237 0.68 20.64 2.96
C THR A 237 1.03 20.58 1.47
N ALA A 238 0.06 20.37 0.59
CA ALA A 238 0.28 20.33 -0.85
C ALA A 238 0.92 21.64 -1.37
N ALA A 239 1.77 21.52 -2.36
CA ALA A 239 2.41 22.68 -2.97
C ALA A 239 1.35 23.64 -3.56
N PRO A 240 1.55 24.96 -3.47
CA PRO A 240 0.59 25.91 -4.05
C PRO A 240 0.35 25.67 -5.53
N GLY A 241 -0.93 25.63 -5.93
CA GLY A 241 -1.33 25.42 -7.32
C GLY A 241 -1.25 23.97 -7.81
N SER A 242 -1.08 22.99 -6.92
CA SER A 242 -0.99 21.58 -7.26
C SER A 242 -2.32 20.81 -7.19
N ASP A 243 -3.46 21.48 -7.12
CA ASP A 243 -4.78 20.85 -6.95
C ASP A 243 -5.06 19.72 -7.97
N SER A 244 -4.58 19.88 -9.20
CA SER A 244 -4.73 18.86 -10.26
C SER A 244 -3.93 17.58 -10.01
N LEU A 245 -2.99 17.59 -9.08
CA LEU A 245 -2.17 16.44 -8.70
C LEU A 245 -2.78 15.64 -7.54
N LEU A 246 -3.76 16.21 -6.83
CA LEU A 246 -4.41 15.59 -5.69
C LEU A 246 -5.47 14.59 -6.18
N ARG A 247 -5.21 13.30 -6.02
CA ARG A 247 -6.05 12.24 -6.60
C ARG A 247 -7.16 11.75 -5.68
N GLY A 248 -7.06 12.02 -4.40
CA GLY A 248 -8.07 11.65 -3.41
C GLY A 248 -7.48 11.09 -2.14
N VAL A 249 -8.35 10.51 -1.34
CA VAL A 249 -8.02 9.93 -0.03
C VAL A 249 -8.26 8.42 -0.04
N GLN A 250 -7.54 7.68 0.80
CA GLN A 250 -7.71 6.24 0.96
C GLN A 250 -7.72 5.86 2.43
N GLY A 251 -8.67 4.99 2.83
CA GLY A 251 -8.59 4.24 4.06
C GLY A 251 -7.81 2.95 3.83
N THR A 252 -6.83 2.68 4.69
CA THR A 252 -5.99 1.49 4.59
C THR A 252 -6.41 0.46 5.60
N PHE A 253 -6.53 -0.80 5.17
CA PHE A 253 -6.98 -1.91 6.00
C PHE A 253 -6.04 -3.10 5.88
N TRP A 254 -5.13 -3.25 6.86
CA TRP A 254 -4.24 -4.40 6.98
C TRP A 254 -4.89 -5.48 7.83
N THR A 255 -4.83 -6.73 7.41
CA THR A 255 -5.68 -7.80 7.96
C THR A 255 -4.96 -8.79 8.86
N GLU A 256 -3.71 -8.52 9.28
CA GLU A 256 -2.91 -9.42 10.12
C GLU A 256 -3.60 -9.80 11.42
N HIS A 257 -4.39 -8.88 11.97
CA HIS A 257 -5.10 -9.04 13.24
C HIS A 257 -6.63 -9.11 13.09
N VAL A 258 -7.14 -9.23 11.86
CA VAL A 258 -8.57 -9.34 11.59
C VAL A 258 -8.96 -10.81 11.53
N SER A 259 -9.68 -11.26 12.55
CA SER A 259 -10.03 -12.68 12.74
C SER A 259 -11.22 -13.14 11.89
N ASP A 260 -12.15 -12.25 11.62
CA ASP A 260 -13.43 -12.55 10.99
C ASP A 260 -14.07 -11.31 10.34
N PRO A 261 -15.09 -11.49 9.50
CA PRO A 261 -15.77 -10.39 8.82
C PRO A 261 -16.46 -9.39 9.76
N GLU A 262 -17.03 -9.83 10.88
CA GLU A 262 -17.71 -8.94 11.84
C GLU A 262 -16.70 -7.97 12.45
N TYR A 263 -15.50 -8.47 12.79
CA TYR A 263 -14.44 -7.61 13.31
C TYR A 263 -13.91 -6.63 12.26
N LEU A 264 -13.86 -7.03 10.99
CA LEU A 264 -13.51 -6.14 9.88
C LEU A 264 -14.52 -4.99 9.78
N GLU A 265 -15.81 -5.29 9.80
CA GLU A 265 -16.90 -4.30 9.74
C GLU A 265 -16.84 -3.34 10.93
N TYR A 266 -16.68 -3.88 12.13
CA TYR A 266 -16.53 -3.12 13.36
C TYR A 266 -15.36 -2.12 13.28
N LEU A 267 -14.21 -2.55 12.78
CA LEU A 267 -13.05 -1.67 12.60
C LEU A 267 -13.28 -0.61 11.52
N ALA A 268 -14.00 -0.94 10.44
CA ALA A 268 -14.24 -0.03 9.32
C ALA A 268 -15.30 1.03 9.64
N LEU A 269 -16.39 0.64 10.31
CA LEU A 269 -17.56 1.49 10.54
C LEU A 269 -17.53 2.12 11.95
N PRO A 270 -17.83 3.43 12.07
CA PRO A 270 -18.21 4.37 11.01
C PRO A 270 -17.02 5.14 10.39
N ARG A 271 -15.74 4.80 10.68
CA ARG A 271 -14.57 5.57 10.20
C ARG A 271 -14.50 5.69 8.69
N LEU A 272 -14.94 4.67 7.96
CA LEU A 272 -14.98 4.71 6.49
C LEU A 272 -15.87 5.85 5.97
N LEU A 273 -16.98 6.16 6.68
CA LEU A 273 -17.81 7.32 6.34
C LEU A 273 -17.08 8.65 6.57
N ALA A 274 -16.24 8.72 7.61
CA ALA A 274 -15.42 9.91 7.88
C ALA A 274 -14.37 10.14 6.80
N ILE A 275 -13.77 9.08 6.26
CA ILE A 275 -12.83 9.15 5.14
C ILE A 275 -13.57 9.57 3.86
N ALA A 276 -14.75 9.00 3.59
CA ALA A 276 -15.58 9.41 2.46
C ALA A 276 -15.95 10.91 2.53
N GLU A 277 -16.37 11.38 3.71
CA GLU A 277 -16.65 12.80 3.93
C GLU A 277 -15.41 13.68 3.66
N ALA A 278 -14.23 13.22 4.11
CA ALA A 278 -12.98 13.95 3.88
C ALA A 278 -12.62 14.06 2.37
N GLY A 279 -13.03 13.10 1.56
CA GLY A 279 -12.84 13.12 0.12
C GLY A 279 -13.86 13.99 -0.64
N TRP A 280 -15.05 14.20 -0.07
CA TRP A 280 -16.14 14.91 -0.73
C TRP A 280 -16.35 16.34 -0.24
N THR A 281 -16.04 16.62 1.03
CA THR A 281 -16.40 17.88 1.68
C THR A 281 -15.16 18.75 1.85
N PRO A 282 -15.14 19.98 1.29
CA PRO A 282 -14.09 20.95 1.56
C PRO A 282 -13.88 21.17 3.05
N ALA A 283 -12.62 21.35 3.47
CA ALA A 283 -12.24 21.41 4.87
C ALA A 283 -13.00 22.50 5.67
N GLU A 284 -13.26 23.66 5.03
CA GLU A 284 -13.98 24.79 5.62
C GLU A 284 -15.50 24.54 5.82
N LEU A 285 -16.03 23.52 5.15
CA LEU A 285 -17.45 23.13 5.29
C LEU A 285 -17.63 21.95 6.26
N LYS A 286 -16.55 21.36 6.77
CA LYS A 286 -16.61 20.24 7.71
C LYS A 286 -17.20 20.70 9.05
N ASN A 287 -18.18 19.96 9.56
CA ASN A 287 -18.88 20.26 10.79
C ASN A 287 -19.10 18.97 11.61
N TRP A 288 -18.29 18.78 12.65
CA TRP A 288 -18.34 17.57 13.44
C TRP A 288 -19.72 17.28 14.09
N PRO A 289 -20.42 18.24 14.74
CA PRO A 289 -21.75 18.01 15.28
C PRO A 289 -22.77 17.54 14.23
N ASP A 290 -22.73 18.11 13.02
CA ASP A 290 -23.60 17.69 11.94
C ASP A 290 -23.24 16.31 11.41
N PHE A 291 -21.94 16.03 11.21
CA PHE A 291 -21.47 14.71 10.81
C PHE A 291 -21.85 13.64 11.85
N GLN A 292 -21.64 13.91 13.13
CA GLN A 292 -22.02 13.01 14.21
C GLN A 292 -23.54 12.70 14.20
N ARG A 293 -24.37 13.71 14.00
CA ARG A 293 -25.82 13.53 13.84
C ARG A 293 -26.16 12.61 12.65
N ARG A 294 -25.48 12.78 11.52
CA ARG A 294 -25.72 11.97 10.31
C ARG A 294 -25.30 10.52 10.50
N ILE A 295 -24.11 10.23 11.03
CA ILE A 295 -23.66 8.87 11.28
C ILE A 295 -24.54 8.15 12.33
N THR A 296 -25.08 8.89 13.31
CA THR A 296 -26.05 8.31 14.27
C THR A 296 -27.33 7.91 13.56
N ALA A 297 -27.79 8.67 12.57
CA ALA A 297 -28.95 8.31 11.75
C ALA A 297 -28.64 7.11 10.83
N ASP A 298 -27.43 7.02 10.32
CA ASP A 298 -26.99 5.92 9.46
C ASP A 298 -26.86 4.58 10.24
N ALA A 299 -26.78 4.62 11.58
CA ALA A 299 -26.77 3.43 12.42
C ALA A 299 -27.99 2.51 12.15
N GLU A 300 -29.17 3.08 11.84
CA GLU A 300 -30.34 2.31 11.44
C GLU A 300 -30.10 1.51 10.16
N LEU A 301 -29.31 2.04 9.23
CA LEU A 301 -28.95 1.32 7.98
C LEU A 301 -27.96 0.19 8.27
N PHE A 302 -27.04 0.39 9.20
CA PHE A 302 -26.11 -0.67 9.63
C PHE A 302 -26.86 -1.80 10.30
N ASP A 303 -27.82 -1.49 11.20
CA ASP A 303 -28.67 -2.49 11.85
C ASP A 303 -29.50 -3.28 10.83
N LEU A 304 -30.10 -2.58 9.85
CA LEU A 304 -30.88 -3.22 8.78
C LEU A 304 -29.99 -4.11 7.87
N GLY A 305 -28.74 -3.71 7.66
CA GLY A 305 -27.76 -4.48 6.88
C GLY A 305 -27.12 -5.63 7.67
N GLY A 306 -27.28 -5.66 8.99
CA GLY A 306 -26.65 -6.63 9.89
C GLY A 306 -25.15 -6.42 10.03
N TYR A 307 -24.65 -5.18 9.83
CA TYR A 307 -23.23 -4.84 9.95
C TYR A 307 -22.83 -4.65 11.42
N ALA A 308 -21.64 -5.11 11.78
CA ALA A 308 -21.01 -4.75 13.05
C ALA A 308 -20.42 -3.34 12.95
N TYR A 309 -20.65 -2.50 13.98
CA TYR A 309 -20.11 -1.14 14.04
C TYR A 309 -19.95 -0.66 15.50
N THR A 310 -19.32 0.49 15.75
CA THR A 310 -19.06 1.07 17.07
C THR A 310 -19.75 2.41 17.26
#